data_9aae23bed29573f7744d6184ebfba96c
#
_entry.id   9aae23bed29573f7744d6184ebfba96c
#
_cell.length_a   1.000
_cell.length_b   1.000
_cell.length_c   1.000
_cell.angle_alpha   90.00
_cell.angle_beta   90.00
_cell.angle_gamma   90.00
#
_symmetry.space_group_name_H-M   'P 1'
#
loop_
_entity.id
_entity.type
_entity.pdbx_description
1 polymer ?
#
loop_
_entity_poly.entity_id
_entity_poly.type
_entity_poly.pdbx_seq_one_letter_code
_entity_poly.pdbx_strand_id
1 'polypeptide(L)'
;TAMATIVGLLDKFGEDYFVALGNQNVMIESGSSALAKLETGECSVVMILEESVLKKREEEGSTLEWFIPDDGNVLIPSTVMTVAPEKSANNNVAACEAITDWLLSDEGQSYIVKGWMHSVLTDYPTEPYDGKPTQELMDTNIEVDWEKCYTERDSIRALFQENVTVE
;
A
#
# COMPACT_ATOMS: atom_id res chain seq x y z
N THR A 1 1.98 3.77 -4.40
CA THR A 1 2.06 2.37 -3.92
C THR A 1 3.06 1.58 -4.76
N ALA A 2 2.81 1.23 -6.03
CA ALA A 2 3.66 0.34 -6.82
C ALA A 2 5.16 0.72 -6.84
N MET A 3 5.50 1.99 -7.07
CA MET A 3 6.90 2.43 -7.06
C MET A 3 7.58 2.19 -5.71
N ALA A 4 6.91 2.50 -4.61
CA ALA A 4 7.44 2.28 -3.27
C ALA A 4 7.71 0.79 -3.00
N THR A 5 6.79 -0.07 -3.41
CA THR A 5 6.97 -1.53 -3.31
C THR A 5 8.17 -2.00 -4.14
N ILE A 6 8.30 -1.53 -5.38
CA ILE A 6 9.43 -1.90 -6.25
C ILE A 6 10.76 -1.43 -5.65
N VAL A 7 10.82 -0.19 -5.14
CA VAL A 7 12.05 0.35 -4.50
C VAL A 7 12.42 -0.45 -3.26
N GLY A 8 11.46 -0.71 -2.36
CA GLY A 8 11.72 -1.49 -1.16
C GLY A 8 12.23 -2.90 -1.46
N LEU A 9 11.62 -3.57 -2.44
CA LEU A 9 12.05 -4.90 -2.87
C LEU A 9 13.42 -4.87 -3.57
N LEU A 10 13.68 -3.84 -4.38
CA LEU A 10 14.97 -3.65 -5.06
C LEU A 10 16.11 -3.45 -4.04
N ASP A 11 15.89 -2.61 -3.05
CA ASP A 11 16.89 -2.31 -2.02
C ASP A 11 17.14 -3.51 -1.11
N LYS A 12 16.12 -4.30 -0.84
CA LYS A 12 16.24 -5.49 0.00
C LYS A 12 16.85 -6.70 -0.71
N PHE A 13 16.42 -6.97 -1.95
CA PHE A 13 16.74 -8.22 -2.64
C PHE A 13 17.60 -8.05 -3.89
N GLY A 14 17.81 -6.82 -4.38
CA GLY A 14 18.59 -6.54 -5.58
C GLY A 14 17.85 -6.81 -6.89
N GLU A 15 18.52 -6.56 -8.01
CA GLU A 15 17.96 -6.71 -9.36
C GLU A 15 17.62 -8.15 -9.73
N ASP A 16 18.41 -9.11 -9.25
CA ASP A 16 18.21 -10.55 -9.51
C ASP A 16 16.84 -11.05 -9.04
N TYR A 17 16.25 -10.38 -8.03
CA TYR A 17 14.89 -10.67 -7.58
C TYR A 17 13.87 -10.44 -8.71
N PHE A 18 13.98 -9.34 -9.45
CA PHE A 18 13.06 -9.04 -10.55
C PHE A 18 13.27 -9.93 -11.76
N VAL A 19 14.52 -10.35 -12.03
CA VAL A 19 14.80 -11.40 -13.03
C VAL A 19 14.10 -12.71 -12.66
N ALA A 20 14.22 -13.12 -11.38
CA ALA A 20 13.56 -14.33 -10.89
C ALA A 20 12.03 -14.20 -10.92
N LEU A 21 11.50 -13.03 -10.56
CA LEU A 21 10.07 -12.73 -10.58
C LEU A 21 9.50 -12.80 -12.00
N GLY A 22 10.20 -12.25 -12.99
CA GLY A 22 9.80 -12.31 -14.41
C GLY A 22 9.67 -13.74 -14.95
N ASN A 23 10.46 -14.66 -14.42
CA ASN A 23 10.39 -16.09 -14.80
C ASN A 23 9.15 -16.81 -14.21
N GLN A 24 8.34 -16.12 -13.36
CA GLN A 24 7.14 -16.70 -12.74
C GLN A 24 5.87 -16.41 -13.53
N ASN A 25 5.94 -15.81 -14.70
CA ASN A 25 4.78 -15.39 -15.51
C ASN A 25 3.81 -14.48 -14.72
N VAL A 26 4.37 -13.48 -14.05
CA VAL A 26 3.60 -12.55 -13.24
C VAL A 26 2.72 -11.67 -14.12
N MET A 27 1.43 -11.61 -13.80
CA MET A 27 0.48 -10.68 -14.42
C MET A 27 0.49 -9.35 -13.67
N ILE A 28 0.67 -8.25 -14.41
CA ILE A 28 0.62 -6.89 -13.85
C ILE A 28 -0.75 -6.30 -14.13
N GLU A 29 -1.49 -6.02 -13.07
CA GLU A 29 -2.89 -5.59 -13.13
C GLU A 29 -3.15 -4.39 -12.20
N SER A 30 -4.30 -3.74 -12.37
CA SER A 30 -4.82 -2.85 -11.33
C SER A 30 -5.23 -3.65 -10.09
N GLY A 31 -5.18 -3.04 -8.91
CA GLY A 31 -5.54 -3.74 -7.66
C GLY A 31 -6.93 -4.41 -7.71
N SER A 32 -7.93 -3.73 -8.26
CA SER A 32 -9.28 -4.28 -8.40
C SER A 32 -9.36 -5.44 -9.39
N SER A 33 -8.63 -5.36 -10.51
CA SER A 33 -8.56 -6.45 -11.49
C SER A 33 -7.84 -7.66 -10.93
N ALA A 34 -6.72 -7.45 -10.27
CA ALA A 34 -5.96 -8.52 -9.61
C ALA A 34 -6.80 -9.26 -8.54
N LEU A 35 -7.54 -8.50 -7.72
CA LEU A 35 -8.43 -9.07 -6.71
C LEU A 35 -9.57 -9.90 -7.35
N ALA A 36 -10.19 -9.40 -8.43
CA ALA A 36 -11.22 -10.14 -9.15
C ALA A 36 -10.68 -11.44 -9.76
N LYS A 37 -9.47 -11.43 -10.32
CA LYS A 37 -8.80 -12.63 -10.86
C LYS A 37 -8.48 -13.67 -9.78
N LEU A 38 -8.13 -13.21 -8.57
CA LEU A 38 -7.94 -14.10 -7.44
C LEU A 38 -9.27 -14.77 -7.02
N GLU A 39 -10.36 -13.99 -6.94
CA GLU A 39 -11.68 -14.50 -6.59
C GLU A 39 -12.25 -15.49 -7.62
N THR A 40 -11.96 -15.28 -8.90
CA THR A 40 -12.40 -16.20 -9.99
C THR A 40 -11.50 -17.41 -10.15
N GLY A 41 -10.35 -17.44 -9.44
CA GLY A 41 -9.38 -18.54 -9.53
C GLY A 41 -8.49 -18.47 -10.78
N GLU A 42 -8.44 -17.34 -11.49
CA GLU A 42 -7.49 -17.13 -12.59
C GLU A 42 -6.06 -17.04 -12.10
N CYS A 43 -5.85 -16.59 -10.87
CA CYS A 43 -4.57 -16.65 -10.18
C CYS A 43 -4.73 -17.21 -8.77
N SER A 44 -3.65 -17.74 -8.22
CA SER A 44 -3.66 -18.37 -6.88
C SER A 44 -3.11 -17.46 -5.79
N VAL A 45 -2.30 -16.48 -6.16
CA VAL A 45 -1.64 -15.53 -5.23
C VAL A 45 -1.59 -14.15 -5.88
N VAL A 46 -1.82 -13.12 -5.08
CA VAL A 46 -1.76 -11.72 -5.51
C VAL A 46 -1.01 -10.91 -4.46
N MET A 47 -0.14 -10.00 -4.91
CA MET A 47 0.40 -8.94 -4.07
C MET A 47 -0.53 -7.73 -4.18
N ILE A 48 -1.16 -7.35 -3.08
CA ILE A 48 -2.19 -6.31 -3.04
C ILE A 48 -2.17 -5.56 -1.71
N LEU A 49 -2.88 -4.44 -1.64
CA LEU A 49 -3.11 -3.73 -0.38
C LEU A 49 -4.01 -4.56 0.54
N GLU A 50 -3.59 -4.68 1.79
CA GLU A 50 -4.33 -5.40 2.84
C GLU A 50 -5.78 -4.93 2.93
N GLU A 51 -6.01 -3.61 2.98
CA GLU A 51 -7.35 -3.00 3.08
C GLU A 51 -8.35 -3.54 2.05
N SER A 52 -7.87 -3.87 0.85
CA SER A 52 -8.72 -4.38 -0.21
C SER A 52 -9.25 -5.78 0.08
N VAL A 53 -8.45 -6.61 0.72
CA VAL A 53 -8.84 -7.97 1.14
C VAL A 53 -9.73 -7.92 2.37
N LEU A 54 -9.35 -7.13 3.38
CA LEU A 54 -10.14 -6.98 4.62
C LEU A 54 -11.54 -6.47 4.31
N LYS A 55 -11.65 -5.46 3.44
CA LYS A 55 -12.93 -4.95 2.95
C LYS A 55 -13.79 -6.05 2.32
N LYS A 56 -13.23 -6.84 1.42
CA LYS A 56 -13.94 -7.95 0.76
C LYS A 56 -14.42 -8.99 1.75
N ARG A 57 -13.61 -9.31 2.75
CA ARG A 57 -13.97 -10.28 3.80
C ARG A 57 -15.13 -9.77 4.66
N GLU A 58 -15.10 -8.51 5.09
CA GLU A 58 -16.14 -7.92 5.93
C GLU A 58 -17.45 -7.63 5.17
N GLU A 59 -17.37 -6.95 4.02
CA GLU A 59 -18.57 -6.49 3.31
C GLU A 59 -19.23 -7.56 2.44
N GLU A 60 -18.42 -8.46 1.84
CA GLU A 60 -18.91 -9.43 0.86
C GLU A 60 -18.83 -10.88 1.36
N GLY A 61 -18.28 -11.11 2.56
CA GLY A 61 -18.10 -12.46 3.10
C GLY A 61 -17.11 -13.30 2.29
N SER A 62 -16.14 -12.68 1.64
CA SER A 62 -15.13 -13.36 0.84
C SER A 62 -14.30 -14.34 1.68
N THR A 63 -13.98 -15.49 1.11
CA THR A 63 -13.15 -16.54 1.72
C THR A 63 -11.66 -16.38 1.38
N LEU A 64 -11.27 -15.27 0.78
CA LEU A 64 -9.87 -14.98 0.49
C LEU A 64 -9.07 -14.97 1.80
N GLU A 65 -7.93 -15.66 1.79
CA GLU A 65 -6.95 -15.61 2.88
C GLU A 65 -5.86 -14.60 2.53
N TRP A 66 -5.25 -14.02 3.55
CA TRP A 66 -4.13 -13.11 3.38
C TRP A 66 -3.03 -13.41 4.40
N PHE A 67 -1.82 -13.11 4.05
CA PHE A 67 -0.66 -13.33 4.91
C PHE A 67 0.44 -12.30 4.60
N ILE A 68 1.31 -12.11 5.58
CA ILE A 68 2.54 -11.36 5.43
C ILE A 68 3.65 -12.39 5.21
N PRO A 69 4.43 -12.28 4.12
CA PRO A 69 5.59 -13.14 3.92
C PRO A 69 6.61 -12.99 5.05
N ASP A 70 7.33 -14.06 5.37
CA ASP A 70 8.42 -14.03 6.36
C ASP A 70 9.52 -13.01 5.99
N ASP A 71 9.64 -12.70 4.72
CA ASP A 71 10.56 -11.69 4.18
C ASP A 71 10.14 -10.26 4.54
N GLY A 72 8.91 -10.04 4.96
CA GLY A 72 8.37 -8.76 5.38
C GLY A 72 7.28 -8.20 4.45
N ASN A 73 6.83 -7.01 4.81
CA ASN A 73 5.79 -6.24 4.11
C ASN A 73 6.31 -4.83 3.81
N VAL A 74 5.62 -4.14 2.92
CA VAL A 74 5.91 -2.74 2.60
C VAL A 74 4.77 -1.86 3.10
N LEU A 75 5.03 -1.05 4.12
CA LEU A 75 4.08 -0.06 4.62
C LEU A 75 4.04 1.16 3.69
N ILE A 76 2.86 1.48 3.22
CA ILE A 76 2.64 2.63 2.34
C ILE A 76 1.79 3.66 3.10
N PRO A 77 2.39 4.77 3.59
CA PRO A 77 1.64 5.79 4.28
C PRO A 77 0.68 6.52 3.32
N SER A 78 -0.58 6.63 3.72
CA SER A 78 -1.50 7.56 3.08
C SER A 78 -1.17 8.99 3.52
N THR A 79 -1.14 9.92 2.58
CA THR A 79 -0.74 11.31 2.83
C THR A 79 -1.90 12.26 2.66
N VAL A 80 -1.98 13.28 3.50
CA VAL A 80 -2.84 14.45 3.33
C VAL A 80 -1.95 15.65 3.00
N MET A 81 -2.36 16.47 2.02
CA MET A 81 -1.61 17.64 1.56
C MET A 81 -2.55 18.80 1.33
N THR A 82 -2.15 19.99 1.81
CA THR A 82 -2.84 21.24 1.49
C THR A 82 -2.26 21.85 0.22
N VAL A 83 -3.11 22.17 -0.73
CA VAL A 83 -2.69 22.92 -1.93
C VAL A 83 -2.27 24.32 -1.53
N ALA A 84 -1.11 24.77 -2.03
CA ALA A 84 -0.60 26.10 -1.74
C ALA A 84 -1.67 27.19 -2.11
N PRO A 85 -1.88 28.20 -1.26
CA PRO A 85 -2.93 29.19 -1.44
C PRO A 85 -2.97 29.84 -2.82
N GLU A 86 -1.79 30.16 -3.37
CA GLU A 86 -1.64 30.76 -4.69
C GLU A 86 -1.96 29.81 -5.85
N LYS A 87 -2.14 28.52 -5.58
CA LYS A 87 -2.52 27.47 -6.53
C LYS A 87 -3.96 27.00 -6.36
N SER A 88 -4.64 27.46 -5.31
CA SER A 88 -6.01 27.07 -4.98
C SER A 88 -7.00 28.17 -5.35
N ALA A 89 -8.04 27.82 -6.10
CA ALA A 89 -9.12 28.75 -6.43
C ALA A 89 -9.90 29.24 -5.20
N ASN A 90 -9.99 28.39 -4.16
CA ASN A 90 -10.80 28.67 -2.97
C ASN A 90 -9.99 29.19 -1.77
N ASN A 91 -8.68 29.02 -1.79
CA ASN A 91 -7.74 29.48 -0.76
C ASN A 91 -8.26 29.34 0.69
N ASN A 92 -8.78 28.16 1.03
CA ASN A 92 -9.36 27.90 2.35
C ASN A 92 -8.39 27.10 3.25
N VAL A 93 -7.27 27.71 3.60
CA VAL A 93 -6.20 27.10 4.40
C VAL A 93 -6.74 26.64 5.76
N ALA A 94 -7.52 27.48 6.44
CA ALA A 94 -8.06 27.15 7.77
C ALA A 94 -8.95 25.89 7.77
N ALA A 95 -9.74 25.68 6.70
CA ALA A 95 -10.53 24.46 6.59
C ALA A 95 -9.64 23.23 6.31
N CYS A 96 -8.57 23.39 5.52
CA CYS A 96 -7.62 22.32 5.27
C CYS A 96 -6.88 21.92 6.55
N GLU A 97 -6.44 22.90 7.35
CA GLU A 97 -5.81 22.67 8.65
C GLU A 97 -6.77 21.94 9.59
N ALA A 98 -8.01 22.42 9.71
CA ALA A 98 -9.03 21.78 10.56
C ALA A 98 -9.32 20.32 10.15
N ILE A 99 -9.35 20.01 8.86
CA ILE A 99 -9.51 18.64 8.35
C ILE A 99 -8.28 17.79 8.69
N THR A 100 -7.08 18.35 8.53
CA THR A 100 -5.84 17.64 8.86
C THR A 100 -5.77 17.32 10.34
N ASP A 101 -6.07 18.30 11.21
CA ASP A 101 -6.10 18.12 12.65
C ASP A 101 -7.15 17.09 13.07
N TRP A 102 -8.33 17.12 12.43
CA TRP A 102 -9.35 16.11 12.69
C TRP A 102 -8.93 14.72 12.26
N LEU A 103 -8.32 14.57 11.06
CA LEU A 103 -7.81 13.28 10.60
C LEU A 103 -6.77 12.68 11.57
N LEU A 104 -5.96 13.51 12.22
CA LEU A 104 -4.96 13.09 13.20
C LEU A 104 -5.51 12.96 14.63
N SER A 105 -6.80 13.22 14.85
CA SER A 105 -7.46 12.98 16.14
C SER A 105 -7.89 11.53 16.31
N ASP A 106 -8.18 11.12 17.56
CA ASP A 106 -8.72 9.78 17.85
C ASP A 106 -10.02 9.52 17.07
N GLU A 107 -10.87 10.53 16.93
CA GLU A 107 -12.10 10.40 16.16
C GLU A 107 -11.82 10.17 14.68
N GLY A 108 -10.96 10.98 14.05
CA GLY A 108 -10.57 10.83 12.65
C GLY A 108 -9.93 9.47 12.40
N GLN A 109 -9.02 9.04 13.28
CA GLN A 109 -8.38 7.73 13.16
C GLN A 109 -9.37 6.57 13.34
N SER A 110 -10.44 6.75 14.09
CA SER A 110 -11.50 5.73 14.15
C SER A 110 -12.18 5.47 12.79
N TYR A 111 -12.29 6.50 11.95
CA TYR A 111 -12.80 6.34 10.58
C TYR A 111 -11.76 5.72 9.64
N ILE A 112 -10.47 6.04 9.84
CA ILE A 112 -9.38 5.39 9.09
C ILE A 112 -9.39 3.88 9.35
N VAL A 113 -9.47 3.47 10.61
CA VAL A 113 -9.51 2.05 11.00
C VAL A 113 -10.79 1.36 10.50
N LYS A 114 -11.95 2.02 10.53
CA LYS A 114 -13.18 1.51 9.90
C LYS A 114 -13.09 1.41 8.38
N GLY A 115 -12.17 2.14 7.77
CA GLY A 115 -11.82 2.03 6.34
C GLY A 115 -10.75 0.97 6.05
N TRP A 116 -10.57 0.02 6.95
CA TRP A 116 -9.61 -1.10 6.85
C TRP A 116 -8.13 -0.68 6.77
N MET A 117 -7.82 0.53 7.18
CA MET A 117 -6.44 1.03 7.24
C MET A 117 -5.94 1.10 8.69
N HIS A 118 -4.64 1.03 8.88
CA HIS A 118 -4.02 1.16 10.19
C HIS A 118 -3.94 2.61 10.65
N SER A 119 -4.14 2.84 11.94
CA SER A 119 -3.96 4.16 12.54
C SER A 119 -2.50 4.59 12.50
N VAL A 120 -2.27 5.90 12.30
CA VAL A 120 -0.95 6.51 12.42
C VAL A 120 -0.62 6.97 13.86
N LEU A 121 -1.59 6.88 14.78
CA LEU A 121 -1.37 7.23 16.19
C LEU A 121 -0.65 6.08 16.90
N THR A 122 0.34 6.44 17.71
CA THR A 122 1.06 5.47 18.55
C THR A 122 0.09 4.87 19.58
N ASP A 123 0.19 3.56 19.78
CA ASP A 123 -0.63 2.81 20.74
C ASP A 123 -2.16 2.97 20.54
N TYR A 124 -2.59 3.17 19.30
CA TYR A 124 -4.02 3.24 19.01
C TYR A 124 -4.71 1.90 19.34
N PRO A 125 -5.83 1.91 20.12
CA PRO A 125 -6.33 0.70 20.75
C PRO A 125 -7.11 -0.25 19.82
N THR A 126 -7.34 0.15 18.58
CA THR A 126 -8.19 -0.61 17.65
C THR A 126 -7.45 -0.87 16.34
N GLU A 127 -7.47 -2.11 15.90
CA GLU A 127 -6.97 -2.52 14.60
C GLU A 127 -8.11 -2.60 13.56
N PRO A 128 -7.79 -2.60 12.25
CA PRO A 128 -8.78 -2.87 11.22
C PRO A 128 -9.45 -4.23 11.42
N TYR A 129 -10.67 -4.38 10.92
CA TYR A 129 -11.35 -5.67 10.93
C TYR A 129 -10.48 -6.76 10.31
N ASP A 130 -10.25 -7.84 11.04
CA ASP A 130 -9.43 -8.99 10.62
C ASP A 130 -7.98 -8.63 10.21
N GLY A 131 -7.51 -7.42 10.54
CA GLY A 131 -6.15 -6.94 10.31
C GLY A 131 -5.16 -7.47 11.35
N LYS A 132 -3.89 -7.45 10.99
CA LYS A 132 -2.79 -7.76 11.93
C LYS A 132 -2.58 -6.59 12.89
N PRO A 133 -1.97 -6.81 14.05
CA PRO A 133 -1.52 -5.70 14.89
C PRO A 133 -0.58 -4.75 14.12
N THR A 134 -0.83 -3.46 14.20
CA THR A 134 -0.01 -2.44 13.52
C THR A 134 1.47 -2.58 13.86
N GLN A 135 1.78 -2.93 15.11
CA GLN A 135 3.17 -3.14 15.54
C GLN A 135 3.83 -4.33 14.84
N GLU A 136 3.10 -5.43 14.59
CA GLU A 136 3.61 -6.60 13.84
C GLU A 136 4.00 -6.19 12.41
N LEU A 137 3.18 -5.34 11.77
CA LEU A 137 3.48 -4.80 10.44
C LEU A 137 4.69 -3.89 10.43
N MET A 138 4.85 -3.08 11.46
CA MET A 138 6.01 -2.18 11.61
C MET A 138 7.30 -2.96 11.85
N ASP A 139 7.25 -4.02 12.66
CA ASP A 139 8.42 -4.85 13.00
C ASP A 139 8.95 -5.61 11.77
N THR A 140 8.09 -5.91 10.81
CA THR A 140 8.45 -6.64 9.58
C THR A 140 8.52 -5.73 8.34
N ASN A 141 8.45 -4.41 8.53
CA ASN A 141 8.44 -3.47 7.42
C ASN A 141 9.78 -3.46 6.65
N ILE A 142 9.66 -3.55 5.34
CA ILE A 142 10.76 -3.29 4.40
C ILE A 142 10.82 -1.77 4.21
N GLU A 143 11.92 -1.16 4.60
CA GLU A 143 12.10 0.27 4.45
C GLU A 143 12.09 0.70 2.99
N VAL A 144 11.49 1.85 2.71
CA VAL A 144 11.39 2.43 1.38
C VAL A 144 12.18 3.74 1.35
N ASP A 145 13.13 3.83 0.44
CA ASP A 145 13.78 5.09 0.11
C ASP A 145 12.85 5.96 -0.75
N TRP A 146 12.17 6.88 -0.07
CA TRP A 146 11.20 7.79 -0.72
C TRP A 146 11.85 8.81 -1.66
N GLU A 147 13.10 9.22 -1.40
CA GLU A 147 13.85 10.09 -2.29
C GLU A 147 14.20 9.36 -3.59
N LYS A 148 14.64 8.13 -3.48
CA LYS A 148 14.91 7.24 -4.63
C LYS A 148 13.66 6.98 -5.46
N CYS A 149 12.49 6.80 -4.82
CA CYS A 149 11.21 6.69 -5.53
C CYS A 149 10.91 7.87 -6.47
N TYR A 150 11.44 9.04 -6.16
CA TYR A 150 11.27 10.25 -6.96
C TYR A 150 12.43 10.46 -7.95
N THR A 151 13.67 10.41 -7.46
CA THR A 151 14.86 10.78 -8.23
C THR A 151 15.25 9.73 -9.27
N GLU A 152 15.03 8.44 -8.99
CA GLU A 152 15.38 7.32 -9.86
C GLU A 152 14.15 6.65 -10.50
N ARG A 153 13.01 7.30 -10.45
CA ARG A 153 11.72 6.76 -10.87
C ARG A 153 11.76 6.09 -12.25
N ASP A 154 12.33 6.77 -13.24
CA ASP A 154 12.27 6.30 -14.63
C ASP A 154 13.21 5.13 -14.87
N SER A 155 14.40 5.13 -14.25
CA SER A 155 15.36 4.02 -14.35
C SER A 155 14.84 2.77 -13.64
N ILE A 156 14.27 2.91 -12.45
CA ILE A 156 13.69 1.79 -11.70
C ILE A 156 12.48 1.22 -12.43
N ARG A 157 11.65 2.07 -13.02
CA ARG A 157 10.53 1.62 -13.85
C ARG A 157 11.00 0.84 -15.07
N ALA A 158 12.04 1.32 -15.76
CA ALA A 158 12.63 0.61 -16.90
C ALA A 158 13.18 -0.76 -16.48
N LEU A 159 13.96 -0.81 -15.39
CA LEU A 159 14.49 -2.06 -14.84
C LEU A 159 13.37 -3.07 -14.52
N PHE A 160 12.30 -2.62 -13.91
CA PHE A 160 11.15 -3.49 -13.61
C PHE A 160 10.48 -3.99 -14.90
N GLN A 161 10.26 -3.11 -15.88
CA GLN A 161 9.63 -3.47 -17.15
C GLN A 161 10.50 -4.41 -18.01
N GLU A 162 11.82 -4.27 -17.97
CA GLU A 162 12.75 -5.13 -18.70
C GLU A 162 12.80 -6.55 -18.14
N ASN A 163 12.61 -6.70 -16.82
CA ASN A 163 12.77 -7.98 -16.14
C ASN A 163 11.43 -8.68 -15.87
N VAL A 164 10.39 -7.91 -15.51
CA VAL A 164 9.05 -8.42 -15.25
C VAL A 164 8.20 -8.10 -16.48
N THR A 165 8.28 -8.92 -17.49
CA THR A 165 7.60 -8.74 -18.78
C THR A 165 6.09 -8.70 -18.59
N VAL A 166 5.50 -7.63 -19.11
CA VAL A 166 4.06 -7.53 -19.35
C VAL A 166 3.83 -7.97 -20.78
N GLU A 167 3.43 -9.23 -21.01
CA GLU A 167 2.86 -9.65 -22.29
C GLU A 167 1.35 -9.33 -22.33
#